data_1bcbe84d62f4dac776290f71f7696d1c
#
_entry.id   1bcbe84d62f4dac776290f71f7696d1c
#
_cell.length_a   1.000
_cell.length_b   1.000
_cell.length_c   1.000
_cell.angle_alpha   90.00
_cell.angle_beta   90.00
_cell.angle_gamma   90.00
#
_symmetry.space_group_name_H-M   'P 1'
#
loop_
_entity.id
_entity.type
_entity.pdbx_description
1 polymer ?
#
loop_
_entity_poly.entity_id
_entity_poly.type
_entity_poly.pdbx_seq_one_letter_code
_entity_poly.pdbx_strand_id
1 'polypeptide(L)'
;AALMGAPHIRVFAGPKPKALSLEQAMANCQEAYQECLDHAAKFGVFLGLENHGGIVEKPDELVALVRSAKSPWAGINLDSGNFHTADPYGDLAKIAPYAVNVQLKMEMRPEGSKQPQAADVPRLLKLLREANYQGWFTLEYEVKADPFAEVPKILDMLRPLLA
;
A
#
# COMPACT_ATOMS: atom_id res chain seq x y z
N ALA A 1 13.09 -12.89 0.46
CA ALA A 1 12.26 -12.74 -0.75
C ALA A 1 12.93 -13.45 -1.94
N ALA A 2 14.10 -13.01 -2.40
CA ALA A 2 14.74 -13.55 -3.60
C ALA A 2 14.88 -15.09 -3.61
N LEU A 3 15.35 -15.70 -2.51
CA LEU A 3 15.46 -17.15 -2.37
C LEU A 3 14.11 -17.89 -2.48
N MET A 4 13.01 -17.19 -2.23
CA MET A 4 11.63 -17.73 -2.31
C MET A 4 10.96 -17.38 -3.63
N GLY A 5 11.63 -16.65 -4.53
CA GLY A 5 11.04 -16.15 -5.77
C GLY A 5 10.04 -15.00 -5.58
N ALA A 6 10.00 -14.37 -4.41
CA ALA A 6 9.11 -13.23 -4.16
C ALA A 6 9.72 -11.94 -4.72
N PRO A 7 9.02 -11.22 -5.63
CA PRO A 7 9.55 -10.04 -6.30
C PRO A 7 9.48 -8.77 -5.45
N HIS A 8 8.82 -8.81 -4.31
CA HIS A 8 8.46 -7.66 -3.51
C HIS A 8 8.54 -7.95 -2.01
N ILE A 9 8.91 -6.94 -1.23
CA ILE A 9 8.82 -6.91 0.24
C ILE A 9 8.04 -5.66 0.64
N ARG A 10 7.05 -5.85 1.51
CA ARG A 10 6.33 -4.76 2.17
C ARG A 10 7.16 -4.18 3.31
N VAL A 11 7.30 -2.86 3.36
CA VAL A 11 7.99 -2.13 4.44
C VAL A 11 7.14 -0.97 4.95
N PHE A 12 7.39 -0.54 6.18
CA PHE A 12 6.67 0.55 6.85
C PHE A 12 7.59 1.73 7.14
N ALA A 13 7.07 2.95 7.00
CA ALA A 13 7.74 4.15 7.50
C ALA A 13 7.73 4.25 9.04
N GLY A 14 6.78 3.55 9.67
CA GLY A 14 6.63 3.52 11.12
C GLY A 14 5.90 4.74 11.71
N PRO A 15 5.66 4.74 13.03
CA PRO A 15 5.04 5.85 13.72
C PRO A 15 6.02 7.04 13.81
N LYS A 16 5.48 8.27 13.76
CA LYS A 16 6.31 9.46 13.98
C LYS A 16 6.77 9.51 15.44
N PRO A 17 8.09 9.50 15.71
CA PRO A 17 8.60 9.66 17.08
C PRO A 17 8.17 11.00 17.69
N LYS A 18 7.77 11.00 18.97
CA LYS A 18 7.29 12.21 19.64
C LYS A 18 8.34 13.33 19.70
N ALA A 19 9.61 12.95 19.79
CA ALA A 19 10.75 13.90 19.91
C ALA A 19 11.16 14.54 18.58
N LEU A 20 10.63 14.07 17.44
CA LEU A 20 11.03 14.56 16.12
C LEU A 20 9.90 15.37 15.46
N SER A 21 10.27 16.36 14.65
CA SER A 21 9.37 16.98 13.70
C SER A 21 9.03 15.95 12.59
N LEU A 22 7.96 16.20 11.82
CA LEU A 22 7.65 15.35 10.67
C LEU A 22 8.79 15.36 9.65
N GLU A 23 9.36 16.53 9.38
CA GLU A 23 10.49 16.69 8.46
C GLU A 23 11.71 15.86 8.87
N GLN A 24 12.09 15.90 10.15
CA GLN A 24 13.19 15.07 10.68
C GLN A 24 12.88 13.58 10.57
N ALA A 25 11.64 13.17 10.89
CA ALA A 25 11.23 11.78 10.80
C ALA A 25 11.23 11.29 9.34
N MET A 26 10.77 12.13 8.40
CA MET A 26 10.82 11.86 6.96
C MET A 26 12.26 11.72 6.46
N ALA A 27 13.17 12.60 6.87
CA ALA A 27 14.58 12.53 6.48
C ALA A 27 15.24 11.23 6.96
N ASN A 28 15.02 10.87 8.22
CA ASN A 28 15.54 9.61 8.78
C ASN A 28 14.95 8.38 8.06
N CYS A 29 13.66 8.42 7.74
CA CYS A 29 13.00 7.34 7.00
C CYS A 29 13.56 7.22 5.58
N GLN A 30 13.80 8.34 4.91
CA GLN A 30 14.39 8.37 3.57
C GLN A 30 15.79 7.76 3.54
N GLU A 31 16.64 8.09 4.51
CA GLU A 31 17.99 7.54 4.63
C GLU A 31 17.95 6.02 4.83
N ALA A 32 17.17 5.54 5.79
CA ALA A 32 17.00 4.12 6.06
C ALA A 32 16.38 3.37 4.87
N TYR A 33 15.41 3.96 4.19
CA TYR A 33 14.77 3.38 3.01
C TYR A 33 15.76 3.24 1.86
N GLN A 34 16.61 4.26 1.61
CA GLN A 34 17.65 4.22 0.59
C GLN A 34 18.68 3.11 0.87
N GLU A 35 19.15 2.98 2.10
CA GLU A 35 20.06 1.89 2.49
C GLU A 35 19.46 0.50 2.23
N CYS A 36 18.19 0.31 2.58
CA CYS A 36 17.47 -0.92 2.29
C CYS A 36 17.32 -1.16 0.79
N LEU A 37 17.04 -0.13 0.00
CA LEU A 37 16.93 -0.22 -1.46
C LEU A 37 18.25 -0.59 -2.14
N ASP A 38 19.38 -0.05 -1.68
CA ASP A 38 20.70 -0.39 -2.20
C ASP A 38 21.05 -1.87 -1.97
N HIS A 39 20.50 -2.45 -0.90
CA HIS A 39 20.62 -3.88 -0.66
C HIS A 39 19.63 -4.68 -1.55
N ALA A 40 18.36 -4.30 -1.58
CA ALA A 40 17.31 -4.99 -2.33
C ALA A 40 17.57 -5.04 -3.84
N ALA A 41 18.14 -3.97 -4.38
CA ALA A 41 18.54 -3.85 -5.78
C ALA A 41 19.50 -4.98 -6.23
N LYS A 42 20.38 -5.45 -5.34
CA LYS A 42 21.33 -6.56 -5.63
C LYS A 42 20.61 -7.89 -5.90
N PHE A 43 19.37 -8.01 -5.47
CA PHE A 43 18.54 -9.20 -5.57
C PHE A 43 17.35 -9.03 -6.52
N GLY A 44 17.18 -7.86 -7.14
CA GLY A 44 16.05 -7.57 -8.01
C GLY A 44 14.70 -7.61 -7.28
N VAL A 45 14.66 -7.13 -6.03
CA VAL A 45 13.46 -7.15 -5.18
C VAL A 45 12.96 -5.73 -4.94
N PHE A 46 11.69 -5.47 -5.23
CA PHE A 46 11.05 -4.20 -4.89
C PHE A 46 10.83 -4.07 -3.38
N LEU A 47 11.05 -2.86 -2.85
CA LEU A 47 10.58 -2.49 -1.53
C LEU A 47 9.35 -1.60 -1.68
N GLY A 48 8.18 -2.15 -1.34
CA GLY A 48 6.91 -1.43 -1.36
C GLY A 48 6.65 -0.77 -0.01
N LEU A 49 6.78 0.55 0.06
CA LEU A 49 6.44 1.33 1.25
C LEU A 49 4.92 1.43 1.36
N GLU A 50 4.34 1.00 2.49
CA GLU A 50 2.89 0.95 2.65
C GLU A 50 2.30 2.25 3.19
N ASN A 51 1.11 2.62 2.72
CA ASN A 51 0.26 3.63 3.32
C ASN A 51 -0.37 3.08 4.62
N HIS A 52 0.41 3.10 5.71
CA HIS A 52 0.03 2.52 7.01
C HIS A 52 0.02 3.58 8.15
N GLY A 53 -0.37 4.82 7.85
CA GLY A 53 -0.38 5.90 8.82
C GLY A 53 1.02 6.33 9.29
N GLY A 54 1.09 6.93 10.47
CA GLY A 54 2.36 7.35 11.07
C GLY A 54 3.06 8.48 10.32
N ILE A 55 4.29 8.23 9.84
CA ILE A 55 5.07 9.21 9.07
C ILE A 55 4.44 9.48 7.70
N VAL A 56 3.76 8.49 7.13
CA VAL A 56 3.13 8.54 5.78
C VAL A 56 1.61 8.46 5.89
N GLU A 57 1.03 9.24 6.80
CA GLU A 57 -0.42 9.30 7.00
C GLU A 57 -1.16 9.87 5.78
N LYS A 58 -0.51 10.79 5.06
CA LYS A 58 -1.06 11.41 3.84
C LYS A 58 -0.39 10.86 2.60
N PRO A 59 -1.10 10.76 1.47
CA PRO A 59 -0.56 10.24 0.22
C PRO A 59 0.65 11.03 -0.29
N ASP A 60 0.65 12.36 -0.10
CA ASP A 60 1.73 13.23 -0.59
C ASP A 60 3.06 12.96 0.14
N GLU A 61 3.02 12.61 1.43
CA GLU A 61 4.19 12.21 2.23
C GLU A 61 4.77 10.89 1.72
N LEU A 62 3.92 9.91 1.45
CA LEU A 62 4.33 8.62 0.91
C LEU A 62 4.94 8.76 -0.49
N VAL A 63 4.29 9.51 -1.37
CA VAL A 63 4.80 9.78 -2.72
C VAL A 63 6.14 10.52 -2.65
N ALA A 64 6.29 11.49 -1.74
CA ALA A 64 7.54 12.22 -1.57
C ALA A 64 8.70 11.29 -1.19
N LEU A 65 8.49 10.35 -0.24
CA LEU A 65 9.50 9.36 0.16
C LEU A 65 9.90 8.46 -1.00
N VAL A 66 8.93 7.89 -1.72
CA VAL A 66 9.23 6.98 -2.83
C VAL A 66 9.92 7.71 -3.98
N ARG A 67 9.49 8.93 -4.32
CA ARG A 67 10.12 9.75 -5.37
C ARG A 67 11.50 10.26 -5.03
N SER A 68 11.81 10.42 -3.74
CA SER A 68 13.16 10.83 -3.30
C SER A 68 14.19 9.70 -3.40
N ALA A 69 13.73 8.46 -3.49
CA ALA A 69 14.60 7.28 -3.61
C ALA A 69 15.35 7.26 -4.94
N LYS A 70 16.65 6.98 -4.88
CA LYS A 70 17.55 6.85 -6.06
C LYS A 70 17.65 5.40 -6.51
N SER A 71 16.49 4.74 -6.66
CA SER A 71 16.47 3.31 -7.02
C SER A 71 15.18 2.99 -7.82
N PRO A 72 15.28 2.24 -8.93
CA PRO A 72 14.11 1.75 -9.64
C PRO A 72 13.36 0.66 -8.88
N TRP A 73 13.90 0.16 -7.77
CA TRP A 73 13.29 -0.86 -6.92
C TRP A 73 12.44 -0.26 -5.78
N ALA A 74 12.34 1.08 -5.74
CA ALA A 74 11.43 1.77 -4.84
C ALA A 74 10.01 1.76 -5.40
N GLY A 75 9.02 1.50 -4.53
CA GLY A 75 7.62 1.54 -4.90
C GLY A 75 6.69 1.61 -3.70
N ILE A 76 5.40 1.57 -3.96
CA ILE A 76 4.36 1.58 -2.94
C ILE A 76 3.69 0.21 -2.85
N ASN A 77 3.57 -0.33 -1.65
CA ASN A 77 2.61 -1.37 -1.33
C ASN A 77 1.28 -0.67 -1.03
N LEU A 78 0.40 -0.61 -2.03
CA LEU A 78 -0.87 0.09 -1.92
C LEU A 78 -1.85 -0.76 -1.12
N ASP A 79 -2.17 -0.34 0.10
CA ASP A 79 -3.26 -0.89 0.89
C ASP A 79 -4.56 -0.11 0.60
N SER A 80 -5.59 -0.81 0.15
CA SER A 80 -6.84 -0.19 -0.30
C SER A 80 -7.73 0.32 0.83
N GLY A 81 -7.48 -0.05 2.08
CA GLY A 81 -8.32 0.29 3.23
C GLY A 81 -7.70 1.24 4.26
N ASN A 82 -6.41 1.56 4.15
CA ASN A 82 -5.67 2.27 5.21
C ASN A 82 -5.77 3.81 5.17
N PHE A 83 -6.36 4.42 4.15
CA PHE A 83 -6.66 5.84 4.19
C PHE A 83 -7.98 6.14 4.91
N HIS A 84 -7.88 6.84 6.03
CA HIS A 84 -9.02 7.28 6.85
C HIS A 84 -9.33 8.77 6.61
N THR A 85 -9.37 9.18 5.35
CA THR A 85 -9.56 10.56 4.90
C THR A 85 -10.97 10.79 4.38
N ALA A 86 -11.31 12.03 4.05
CA ALA A 86 -12.62 12.39 3.48
C ALA A 86 -12.82 11.79 2.06
N ASP A 87 -11.74 11.60 1.27
CA ASP A 87 -11.76 10.95 -0.04
C ASP A 87 -10.66 9.89 -0.18
N PRO A 88 -10.83 8.71 0.43
CA PRO A 88 -9.83 7.64 0.37
C PRO A 88 -9.49 7.20 -1.06
N TYR A 89 -10.48 7.19 -1.97
CA TYR A 89 -10.23 6.80 -3.36
C TYR A 89 -9.42 7.85 -4.13
N GLY A 90 -9.64 9.13 -3.86
CA GLY A 90 -8.79 10.20 -4.39
C GLY A 90 -7.35 10.09 -3.90
N ASP A 91 -7.16 9.71 -2.64
CA ASP A 91 -5.82 9.49 -2.08
C ASP A 91 -5.16 8.23 -2.64
N LEU A 92 -5.91 7.14 -2.83
CA LEU A 92 -5.43 5.94 -3.52
C LEU A 92 -5.03 6.25 -4.97
N ALA A 93 -5.77 7.12 -5.67
CA ALA A 93 -5.43 7.54 -7.04
C ALA A 93 -4.07 8.24 -7.12
N LYS A 94 -3.69 9.02 -6.10
CA LYS A 94 -2.38 9.70 -6.05
C LYS A 94 -1.22 8.74 -5.93
N ILE A 95 -1.39 7.63 -5.19
CA ILE A 95 -0.32 6.66 -4.94
C ILE A 95 -0.29 5.51 -5.95
N ALA A 96 -1.38 5.25 -6.66
CA ALA A 96 -1.51 4.14 -7.60
C ALA A 96 -0.43 4.09 -8.69
N PRO A 97 0.05 5.23 -9.27
CA PRO A 97 1.14 5.21 -10.26
C PRO A 97 2.48 4.66 -9.74
N TYR A 98 2.64 4.56 -8.43
CA TYR A 98 3.86 4.07 -7.78
C TYR A 98 3.69 2.67 -7.19
N ALA A 99 2.52 2.05 -7.36
CA ALA A 99 2.21 0.76 -6.77
C ALA A 99 3.05 -0.36 -7.40
N VAL A 100 3.72 -1.16 -6.56
CA VAL A 100 4.44 -2.38 -6.94
C VAL A 100 3.74 -3.64 -6.42
N ASN A 101 2.82 -3.47 -5.47
CA ASN A 101 1.90 -4.49 -4.98
C ASN A 101 0.64 -3.83 -4.45
N VAL A 102 -0.48 -4.54 -4.49
CA VAL A 102 -1.76 -4.09 -3.91
C VAL A 102 -2.20 -5.07 -2.83
N GLN A 103 -2.43 -4.56 -1.62
CA GLN A 103 -3.19 -5.23 -0.58
C GLN A 103 -4.65 -4.83 -0.72
N LEU A 104 -5.48 -5.79 -1.09
CA LEU A 104 -6.89 -5.57 -1.31
C LEU A 104 -7.67 -5.89 -0.04
N LYS A 105 -8.22 -4.86 0.59
CA LYS A 105 -9.20 -4.98 1.68
C LYS A 105 -10.61 -4.89 1.13
N MET A 106 -11.51 -5.66 1.72
CA MET A 106 -12.94 -5.65 1.36
C MET A 106 -13.73 -4.56 2.07
N GLU A 107 -13.07 -3.89 3.01
CA GLU A 107 -13.65 -2.80 3.80
C GLU A 107 -12.70 -1.60 3.82
N MET A 108 -13.27 -0.41 3.97
CA MET A 108 -12.53 0.82 4.24
C MET A 108 -13.30 1.67 5.26
N ARG A 109 -12.59 2.59 5.90
CA ARG A 109 -13.17 3.45 6.92
C ARG A 109 -12.88 4.92 6.62
N PRO A 110 -13.68 5.58 5.77
CA PRO A 110 -13.53 7.01 5.50
C PRO A 110 -13.65 7.86 6.77
N GLU A 111 -13.10 9.06 6.74
CA GLU A 111 -13.20 10.02 7.84
C GLU A 111 -14.66 10.25 8.24
N GLY A 112 -14.91 10.32 9.56
CA GLY A 112 -16.26 10.47 10.13
C GLY A 112 -17.10 9.20 10.16
N SER A 113 -16.69 8.11 9.53
CA SER A 113 -17.40 6.84 9.57
C SER A 113 -17.24 6.16 10.93
N LYS A 114 -18.37 5.82 11.58
CA LYS A 114 -18.35 5.09 12.86
C LYS A 114 -17.98 3.62 12.69
N GLN A 115 -18.29 3.04 11.54
CA GLN A 115 -18.06 1.62 11.21
C GLN A 115 -17.35 1.51 9.85
N PRO A 116 -16.60 0.43 9.61
CA PRO A 116 -16.12 0.11 8.28
C PRO A 116 -17.28 0.02 7.27
N GLN A 117 -17.01 0.37 6.05
CA GLN A 117 -17.92 0.30 4.91
C GLN A 117 -17.35 -0.66 3.87
N ALA A 118 -18.21 -1.36 3.14
CA ALA A 118 -17.78 -2.21 2.05
C ALA A 118 -16.98 -1.40 1.02
N ALA A 119 -15.84 -1.92 0.59
CA ALA A 119 -15.02 -1.31 -0.44
C ALA A 119 -15.71 -1.38 -1.81
N ASP A 120 -15.68 -0.28 -2.57
CA ASP A 120 -16.06 -0.26 -3.99
C ASP A 120 -14.91 -0.84 -4.83
N VAL A 121 -14.85 -2.17 -4.88
CA VAL A 121 -13.81 -2.91 -5.62
C VAL A 121 -13.77 -2.52 -7.10
N PRO A 122 -14.90 -2.42 -7.83
CA PRO A 122 -14.91 -1.94 -9.21
C PRO A 122 -14.25 -0.57 -9.38
N ARG A 123 -14.52 0.38 -8.49
CA ARG A 123 -13.91 1.71 -8.50
C ARG A 123 -12.40 1.63 -8.27
N LEU A 124 -11.96 0.81 -7.32
CA LEU A 124 -10.54 0.59 -7.04
C LEU A 124 -9.82 -0.02 -8.25
N LEU A 125 -10.40 -1.06 -8.87
CA LEU A 125 -9.81 -1.69 -10.05
C LEU A 125 -9.74 -0.75 -11.25
N LYS A 126 -10.75 0.11 -11.43
CA LYS A 126 -10.73 1.16 -12.46
C LYS A 126 -9.56 2.11 -12.23
N LEU A 127 -9.38 2.61 -11.02
CA LEU A 127 -8.30 3.51 -10.61
C LEU A 127 -6.92 2.89 -10.89
N LEU A 128 -6.73 1.61 -10.53
CA LEU A 128 -5.48 0.89 -10.76
C LEU A 128 -5.21 0.64 -12.26
N ARG A 129 -6.26 0.35 -13.05
CA ARG A 129 -6.14 0.24 -14.52
C ARG A 129 -5.76 1.59 -15.15
N GLU A 130 -6.34 2.70 -14.71
CA GLU A 130 -5.99 4.06 -15.16
C GLU A 130 -4.54 4.42 -14.83
N ALA A 131 -4.00 3.89 -13.71
CA ALA A 131 -2.59 3.99 -13.35
C ALA A 131 -1.68 2.98 -14.08
N ASN A 132 -2.23 2.15 -14.98
CA ASN A 132 -1.51 1.08 -15.68
C ASN A 132 -0.84 0.06 -14.73
N TYR A 133 -1.47 -0.21 -13.59
CA TYR A 133 -0.97 -1.21 -12.63
C TYR A 133 -1.09 -2.63 -13.21
N GLN A 134 0.00 -3.41 -13.16
CA GLN A 134 0.09 -4.78 -13.69
C GLN A 134 0.70 -5.76 -12.68
N GLY A 135 0.68 -5.39 -11.39
CA GLY A 135 1.22 -6.22 -10.31
C GLY A 135 0.20 -7.20 -9.72
N TRP A 136 0.55 -7.72 -8.56
CA TRP A 136 -0.26 -8.67 -7.82
C TRP A 136 -1.33 -7.99 -6.96
N PHE A 137 -2.49 -8.65 -6.84
CA PHE A 137 -3.52 -8.33 -5.87
C PHE A 137 -3.47 -9.37 -4.75
N THR A 138 -3.11 -8.94 -3.56
CA THR A 138 -3.06 -9.78 -2.36
C THR A 138 -4.28 -9.46 -1.51
N LEU A 139 -5.22 -10.40 -1.39
CA LEU A 139 -6.36 -10.23 -0.49
C LEU A 139 -5.87 -10.19 0.96
N GLU A 140 -6.15 -9.11 1.66
CA GLU A 140 -5.94 -8.99 3.11
C GLU A 140 -7.28 -9.05 3.83
N TYR A 141 -7.49 -10.16 4.56
CA TYR A 141 -8.72 -10.43 5.27
C TYR A 141 -8.58 -10.09 6.76
N GLU A 142 -9.20 -9.00 7.19
CA GLU A 142 -9.14 -8.51 8.57
C GLU A 142 -10.51 -8.49 9.28
N VAL A 143 -11.52 -9.15 8.70
CA VAL A 143 -12.86 -9.21 9.27
C VAL A 143 -12.96 -10.31 10.34
N LYS A 144 -13.84 -10.13 11.33
CA LYS A 144 -14.01 -11.08 12.45
C LYS A 144 -14.65 -12.42 12.08
N ALA A 145 -15.31 -12.51 10.90
CA ALA A 145 -15.92 -13.76 10.45
C ALA A 145 -14.86 -14.82 10.11
N ASP A 146 -15.27 -16.08 10.04
CA ASP A 146 -14.37 -17.20 9.75
C ASP A 146 -13.71 -17.06 8.37
N PRO A 147 -12.38 -16.88 8.30
CA PRO A 147 -11.68 -16.71 7.03
C PRO A 147 -11.76 -17.93 6.11
N PHE A 148 -11.87 -19.12 6.65
CA PHE A 148 -12.00 -20.34 5.83
C PHE A 148 -13.35 -20.41 5.11
N ALA A 149 -14.38 -19.80 5.67
CA ALA A 149 -15.70 -19.70 5.05
C ALA A 149 -15.82 -18.51 4.08
N GLU A 150 -15.20 -17.37 4.40
CA GLU A 150 -15.42 -16.10 3.67
C GLU A 150 -14.40 -15.86 2.55
N VAL A 151 -13.12 -16.17 2.76
CA VAL A 151 -12.07 -15.92 1.76
C VAL A 151 -12.38 -16.62 0.41
N PRO A 152 -12.82 -17.88 0.36
CA PRO A 152 -13.17 -18.51 -0.93
C PRO A 152 -14.27 -17.75 -1.69
N LYS A 153 -15.31 -17.27 -1.00
CA LYS A 153 -16.41 -16.50 -1.61
C LYS A 153 -15.92 -15.17 -2.18
N ILE A 154 -15.04 -14.49 -1.43
CA ILE A 154 -14.42 -13.24 -1.87
C ILE A 154 -13.57 -13.47 -3.12
N LEU A 155 -12.77 -14.52 -3.15
CA LEU A 155 -11.94 -14.87 -4.31
C LEU A 155 -12.79 -15.20 -5.53
N ASP A 156 -13.92 -15.93 -5.37
CA ASP A 156 -14.85 -16.23 -6.47
C ASP A 156 -15.51 -14.96 -7.02
N MET A 157 -15.81 -13.97 -6.17
CA MET A 157 -16.30 -12.65 -6.58
C MET A 157 -15.23 -11.83 -7.31
N LEU A 158 -13.97 -11.90 -6.87
CA LEU A 158 -12.87 -11.08 -7.44
C LEU A 158 -12.38 -11.60 -8.80
N ARG A 159 -12.35 -12.92 -9.01
CA ARG A 159 -11.82 -13.53 -10.24
C ARG A 159 -12.38 -12.92 -11.53
N PRO A 160 -13.71 -12.79 -11.71
CA PRO A 160 -14.27 -12.20 -12.93
C PRO A 160 -13.98 -10.71 -13.08
N LEU A 161 -13.67 -10.01 -12.01
CA LEU A 161 -13.31 -8.58 -12.02
C LEU A 161 -11.85 -8.35 -12.41
N LEU A 162 -10.99 -9.34 -12.20
CA LEU A 162 -9.54 -9.29 -12.46
C LEU A 162 -9.15 -9.93 -13.80
N ALA A 163 -10.08 -10.60 -14.45
CA ALA A 163 -9.89 -11.26 -15.75
C ALA A 163 -9.74 -10.28 -16.92
#